data_c0d8bf9db1cc2e5c79038f6cc20fef33
#
_entry.id   c0d8bf9db1cc2e5c79038f6cc20fef33
#
_cell.length_a   1.000
_cell.length_b   1.000
_cell.length_c   1.000
_cell.angle_alpha   90.00
_cell.angle_beta   90.00
_cell.angle_gamma   90.00
#
_symmetry.space_group_name_H-M   'P 1'
#
loop_
_entity.id
_entity.type
_entity.pdbx_description
1 polymer ?
#
loop_
_entity_poly.entity_id
_entity_poly.type
_entity_poly.pdbx_seq_one_letter_code
_entity_poly.pdbx_strand_id
1 'polypeptide(L)'
;MEIQTKKLPLGGQGGLNIIITRQHFLPNCTIGILEIKYEDVPLLPIYICDTLEPHAIDWSKEKKVKGKTAIPCGRYKVAYRFSGKFGKNMPFLENVPNFAGIMIHWGNNPRDSQGCILVGHNPRVNKNLIAPRLISSRLRFNLLEKYINKAMEKKEPVYVEIRNRD
;
A
#
# COMPACT_ATOMS: atom_id res chain seq x y z
N MET A 1 13.00 -11.58 29.42
CA MET A 1 12.49 -12.29 28.23
C MET A 1 12.96 -11.49 27.00
N GLU A 2 14.06 -11.89 26.41
CA GLU A 2 14.55 -11.25 25.21
C GLU A 2 13.62 -11.56 24.07
N ILE A 3 12.99 -10.51 23.51
CA ILE A 3 12.31 -10.60 22.23
C ILE A 3 13.41 -10.81 21.20
N GLN A 4 13.66 -12.06 20.83
CA GLN A 4 14.45 -12.34 19.66
C GLN A 4 13.74 -11.73 18.46
N THR A 5 14.18 -10.56 18.04
CA THR A 5 13.85 -10.03 16.72
C THR A 5 14.41 -11.02 15.71
N LYS A 6 13.58 -11.98 15.30
CA LYS A 6 13.90 -12.84 14.16
C LYS A 6 14.22 -11.90 13.01
N LYS A 7 15.50 -11.84 12.67
CA LYS A 7 15.97 -11.12 11.47
C LYS A 7 15.20 -11.72 10.31
N LEU A 8 14.26 -10.95 9.77
CA LEU A 8 13.50 -11.34 8.60
C LEU A 8 14.46 -11.75 7.49
N PRO A 9 14.24 -12.90 6.83
CA PRO A 9 15.06 -13.25 5.69
C PRO A 9 14.89 -12.18 4.63
N LEU A 10 15.93 -11.40 4.42
CA LEU A 10 16.00 -10.38 3.41
C LEU A 10 16.29 -11.07 2.06
N GLY A 11 15.26 -11.58 1.41
CA GLY A 11 15.35 -12.09 0.04
C GLY A 11 14.97 -13.56 -0.13
N GLY A 12 13.81 -13.77 -0.73
CA GLY A 12 13.49 -14.99 -1.45
C GLY A 12 13.87 -14.82 -2.93
N GLN A 13 13.95 -15.91 -3.70
CA GLN A 13 14.28 -15.84 -5.13
C GLN A 13 13.07 -15.52 -6.04
N GLY A 14 11.88 -15.37 -5.52
CA GLY A 14 10.64 -15.29 -6.30
C GLY A 14 9.97 -13.92 -6.38
N GLY A 15 10.55 -12.90 -5.77
CA GLY A 15 9.96 -11.57 -5.75
C GLY A 15 9.24 -11.20 -4.46
N LEU A 16 8.92 -9.92 -4.35
CA LEU A 16 8.24 -9.33 -3.20
C LEU A 16 6.77 -9.09 -3.56
N ASN A 17 5.87 -9.66 -2.78
CA ASN A 17 4.44 -9.36 -2.86
C ASN A 17 4.04 -8.44 -1.72
N ILE A 18 3.52 -7.28 -2.07
CA ILE A 18 2.86 -6.34 -1.15
C ILE A 18 1.38 -6.65 -1.22
N ILE A 19 0.77 -6.94 -0.08
CA ILE A 19 -0.65 -7.31 0.00
C ILE A 19 -1.38 -6.23 0.78
N ILE A 20 -2.31 -5.56 0.11
CA ILE A 20 -3.18 -4.56 0.72
C ILE A 20 -4.57 -5.14 0.86
N THR A 21 -5.03 -5.29 2.10
CA THR A 21 -6.38 -5.75 2.40
C THR A 21 -7.18 -4.57 2.95
N ARG A 22 -8.15 -4.11 2.18
CA ARG A 22 -9.09 -3.06 2.58
C ARG A 22 -10.01 -3.58 3.66
N GLN A 23 -10.13 -2.87 4.76
CA GLN A 23 -10.88 -3.33 5.94
C GLN A 23 -12.04 -2.43 6.33
N HIS A 24 -11.89 -1.12 6.17
CA HIS A 24 -12.88 -0.13 6.58
C HIS A 24 -13.21 0.80 5.43
N PHE A 25 -14.46 0.75 4.99
CA PHE A 25 -14.98 1.52 3.85
C PHE A 25 -15.74 2.72 4.40
N LEU A 26 -15.05 3.86 4.48
CA LEU A 26 -15.62 5.11 4.96
C LEU A 26 -16.18 5.95 3.81
N PRO A 27 -17.03 6.95 4.07
CA PRO A 27 -17.66 7.73 2.98
C PRO A 27 -16.66 8.42 2.04
N ASN A 28 -15.49 8.84 2.53
CA ASN A 28 -14.51 9.60 1.77
C ASN A 28 -13.13 8.95 1.70
N CYS A 29 -12.96 7.79 2.28
CA CYS A 29 -11.70 7.03 2.18
C CYS A 29 -11.90 5.56 2.55
N THR A 30 -10.86 4.79 2.27
CA THR A 30 -10.80 3.37 2.60
C THR A 30 -9.53 3.12 3.40
N ILE A 31 -9.66 2.52 4.57
CA ILE A 31 -8.55 2.14 5.44
C ILE A 31 -8.30 0.64 5.31
N GLY A 32 -7.06 0.28 5.11
CA GLY A 32 -6.62 -1.11 5.00
C GLY A 32 -5.34 -1.37 5.77
N ILE A 33 -4.86 -2.57 5.64
CA ILE A 33 -3.55 -3.00 6.13
C ILE A 33 -2.65 -3.38 4.95
N LEU A 34 -1.36 -3.15 5.12
CA LEU A 34 -0.34 -3.55 4.18
C LEU A 34 0.58 -4.56 4.83
N GLU A 35 0.68 -5.70 4.18
CA GLU A 35 1.56 -6.79 4.56
C GLU A 35 2.52 -7.11 3.41
N ILE A 36 3.67 -7.72 3.71
CA ILE A 36 4.59 -8.20 2.69
C ILE A 36 4.76 -9.72 2.81
N LYS A 37 4.98 -10.34 1.68
CA LYS A 37 5.29 -11.77 1.57
C LYS A 37 6.28 -12.01 0.44
N TYR A 38 7.28 -12.84 0.67
CA TYR A 38 8.15 -13.35 -0.38
C TYR A 38 7.55 -14.62 -0.98
N GLU A 39 7.56 -14.71 -2.30
CA GLU A 39 6.87 -15.77 -3.03
C GLU A 39 7.40 -17.17 -2.67
N ASP A 40 8.72 -17.30 -2.50
CA ASP A 40 9.40 -18.58 -2.23
C ASP A 40 9.58 -18.89 -0.74
N VAL A 41 9.10 -18.04 0.16
CA VAL A 41 9.24 -18.27 1.59
C VAL A 41 7.89 -18.69 2.17
N PRO A 42 7.75 -19.92 2.68
CA PRO A 42 6.49 -20.44 3.21
C PRO A 42 6.19 -19.88 4.60
N LEU A 43 6.29 -18.55 4.76
CA LEU A 43 5.95 -17.84 5.97
C LEU A 43 4.66 -17.05 5.78
N LEU A 44 3.98 -16.77 6.90
CA LEU A 44 2.82 -15.89 6.89
C LEU A 44 3.24 -14.48 6.46
N PRO A 45 2.31 -13.71 5.85
CA PRO A 45 2.56 -12.31 5.55
C PRO A 45 2.93 -11.52 6.80
N ILE A 46 3.76 -10.51 6.62
CA ILE A 46 4.29 -9.66 7.69
C ILE A 46 3.65 -8.29 7.58
N TYR A 47 2.98 -7.86 8.63
CA TYR A 47 2.41 -6.53 8.72
C TYR A 47 3.51 -5.46 8.72
N ILE A 48 3.34 -4.46 7.87
CA ILE A 48 4.25 -3.31 7.76
C ILE A 48 3.57 -2.02 8.24
N CYS A 49 2.35 -1.76 7.76
CA CYS A 49 1.66 -0.51 8.07
C CYS A 49 0.16 -0.60 7.75
N ASP A 50 -0.55 0.48 8.04
CA ASP A 50 -1.90 0.71 7.54
C ASP A 50 -1.86 1.52 6.24
N THR A 51 -2.96 1.49 5.50
CA THR A 51 -3.13 2.21 4.23
C THR A 51 -4.36 3.10 4.26
N LEU A 52 -4.30 4.19 3.49
CA LEU A 52 -5.43 5.03 3.19
C LEU A 52 -5.50 5.26 1.68
N GLU A 53 -6.64 4.96 1.12
CA GLU A 53 -6.98 5.22 -0.28
C GLU A 53 -8.24 6.10 -0.33
N PRO A 54 -8.59 6.69 -1.48
CA PRO A 54 -9.91 7.25 -1.67
C PRO A 54 -11.02 6.23 -1.44
N HIS A 55 -12.27 6.65 -1.54
CA HIS A 55 -13.42 5.76 -1.39
C HIS A 55 -13.39 4.63 -2.42
N ALA A 56 -13.43 3.39 -1.96
CA ALA A 56 -13.52 2.22 -2.82
C ALA A 56 -14.96 1.97 -3.26
N ILE A 57 -15.15 1.75 -4.55
CA ILE A 57 -16.46 1.55 -5.17
C ILE A 57 -16.63 0.10 -5.65
N ASP A 58 -17.87 -0.28 -5.89
CA ASP A 58 -18.22 -1.48 -6.65
C ASP A 58 -18.17 -1.14 -8.15
N TRP A 59 -17.07 -1.51 -8.80
CA TRP A 59 -16.86 -1.23 -10.22
C TRP A 59 -17.87 -1.85 -11.17
N SER A 60 -18.67 -2.83 -10.70
CA SER A 60 -19.77 -3.40 -11.47
C SER A 60 -21.03 -2.52 -11.46
N LYS A 61 -21.14 -1.60 -10.53
CA LYS A 61 -22.36 -0.77 -10.30
C LYS A 61 -22.08 0.72 -10.35
N GLU A 62 -20.89 1.13 -10.03
CA GLU A 62 -20.53 2.55 -9.83
C GLU A 62 -19.48 3.00 -10.84
N LYS A 63 -19.42 4.30 -11.09
CA LYS A 63 -18.46 4.91 -11.98
C LYS A 63 -17.42 5.69 -11.18
N LYS A 64 -16.20 5.71 -11.70
CA LYS A 64 -15.11 6.52 -11.17
C LYS A 64 -15.49 7.99 -11.04
N VAL A 65 -15.23 8.56 -9.88
CA VAL A 65 -15.23 10.02 -9.65
C VAL A 65 -13.78 10.46 -9.55
N LYS A 66 -13.35 11.32 -10.46
CA LYS A 66 -11.96 11.80 -10.54
C LYS A 66 -11.47 12.34 -9.21
N GLY A 67 -10.33 11.85 -8.74
CA GLY A 67 -9.70 12.26 -7.50
C GLY A 67 -10.36 11.74 -6.21
N LYS A 68 -11.47 11.02 -6.31
CA LYS A 68 -12.25 10.56 -5.15
C LYS A 68 -12.51 9.05 -5.11
N THR A 69 -12.05 8.32 -6.11
CA THR A 69 -12.27 6.87 -6.22
C THR A 69 -10.95 6.12 -6.09
N ALA A 70 -10.93 5.09 -5.25
CA ALA A 70 -9.80 4.16 -5.15
C ALA A 70 -9.68 3.29 -6.41
N ILE A 71 -8.48 2.83 -6.68
CA ILE A 71 -8.20 1.94 -7.81
C ILE A 71 -8.93 0.60 -7.68
N PRO A 72 -9.19 -0.12 -8.78
CA PRO A 72 -9.78 -1.46 -8.72
C PRO A 72 -8.91 -2.44 -7.93
N CYS A 73 -9.55 -3.42 -7.30
CA CYS A 73 -8.83 -4.58 -6.80
C CYS A 73 -8.11 -5.29 -7.95
N GLY A 74 -6.95 -5.83 -7.66
CA GLY A 74 -6.15 -6.51 -8.67
C GLY A 74 -4.70 -6.66 -8.23
N ARG A 75 -3.89 -7.20 -9.12
CA ARG A 75 -2.44 -7.36 -8.93
C ARG A 75 -1.69 -6.49 -9.92
N TYR A 76 -0.84 -5.62 -9.41
CA TYR A 76 -0.12 -4.61 -10.19
C TYR A 76 1.38 -4.74 -9.99
N LYS A 77 2.13 -4.65 -11.08
CA LYS A 77 3.59 -4.59 -11.00
C LYS A 77 4.03 -3.22 -10.51
N VAL A 78 5.04 -3.21 -9.65
CA VAL A 78 5.65 -1.97 -9.14
C VAL A 78 6.91 -1.65 -9.92
N ALA A 79 7.04 -0.40 -10.34
CA ALA A 79 8.26 0.14 -10.95
C ALA A 79 8.63 1.47 -10.29
N TYR A 80 9.93 1.71 -10.13
CA TYR A 80 10.41 3.03 -9.72
C TYR A 80 10.47 3.97 -10.91
N ARG A 81 9.82 5.13 -10.77
CA ARG A 81 9.89 6.23 -11.73
C ARG A 81 10.05 7.55 -11.00
N PHE A 82 10.69 8.52 -11.64
CA PHE A 82 10.83 9.85 -11.09
C PHE A 82 9.46 10.53 -10.94
N SER A 83 9.22 11.06 -9.75
CA SER A 83 8.05 11.89 -9.46
C SER A 83 8.47 13.36 -9.29
N GLY A 84 7.96 14.23 -10.13
CA GLY A 84 8.19 15.68 -9.99
C GLY A 84 7.60 16.23 -8.68
N LYS A 85 6.49 15.67 -8.21
CA LYS A 85 5.86 16.06 -6.95
C LYS A 85 6.76 15.79 -5.74
N PHE A 86 7.46 14.65 -5.71
CA PHE A 86 8.30 14.24 -4.60
C PHE A 86 9.80 14.50 -4.83
N GLY A 87 10.19 14.88 -6.04
CA GLY A 87 11.58 15.16 -6.39
C GLY A 87 12.52 13.96 -6.30
N LYS A 88 12.00 12.75 -6.38
CA LYS A 88 12.74 11.50 -6.31
C LYS A 88 12.02 10.38 -7.06
N ASN A 89 12.72 9.26 -7.25
CA ASN A 89 12.06 8.04 -7.74
C ASN A 89 11.10 7.50 -6.69
N MET A 90 9.89 7.17 -7.12
CA MET A 90 8.81 6.66 -6.29
C MET A 90 8.28 5.33 -6.84
N PRO A 91 7.69 4.49 -5.97
CA PRO A 91 7.06 3.25 -6.43
C PRO A 91 5.71 3.54 -7.11
N PHE A 92 5.67 3.30 -8.42
CA PHE A 92 4.46 3.41 -9.25
C PHE A 92 3.86 2.03 -9.51
N LEU A 93 2.53 1.97 -9.57
CA LEU A 93 1.80 0.79 -10.03
C LEU A 93 1.57 0.89 -11.53
N GLU A 94 1.95 -0.17 -12.27
CA GLU A 94 1.81 -0.22 -13.73
C GLU A 94 0.43 -0.72 -14.15
N ASN A 95 -0.08 -0.18 -15.25
CA ASN A 95 -1.29 -0.65 -15.93
C ASN A 95 -2.53 -0.75 -15.03
N VAL A 96 -2.74 0.25 -14.19
CA VAL A 96 -3.96 0.34 -13.37
C VAL A 96 -5.13 0.76 -14.26
N PRO A 97 -6.19 -0.06 -14.40
CA PRO A 97 -7.34 0.29 -15.24
C PRO A 97 -7.96 1.63 -14.86
N ASN A 98 -8.19 2.49 -15.82
CA ASN A 98 -8.81 3.83 -15.68
C ASN A 98 -7.99 4.86 -14.88
N PHE A 99 -6.74 4.57 -14.56
CA PHE A 99 -5.86 5.46 -13.81
C PHE A 99 -4.49 5.59 -14.49
N ALA A 100 -3.84 6.71 -14.23
CA ALA A 100 -2.46 6.96 -14.60
C ALA A 100 -1.72 7.57 -13.40
N GLY A 101 -0.43 7.24 -13.27
CA GLY A 101 0.42 7.85 -12.24
C GLY A 101 0.09 7.45 -10.81
N ILE A 102 -0.41 6.24 -10.59
CA ILE A 102 -0.67 5.72 -9.24
C ILE A 102 0.63 5.36 -8.55
N MET A 103 0.84 5.95 -7.39
CA MET A 103 2.01 5.71 -6.53
C MET A 103 1.59 5.17 -5.17
N ILE A 104 2.53 4.51 -4.50
CA ILE A 104 2.51 4.39 -3.04
C ILE A 104 3.35 5.54 -2.50
N HIS A 105 2.80 6.34 -1.59
CA HIS A 105 3.53 7.44 -1.00
C HIS A 105 3.05 7.79 0.41
N TRP A 106 3.69 8.77 1.05
CA TRP A 106 3.28 9.26 2.35
C TRP A 106 2.19 10.33 2.21
N GLY A 107 1.39 10.46 3.25
CA GLY A 107 0.31 11.42 3.40
C GLY A 107 -0.54 11.07 4.61
N ASN A 108 -1.33 11.98 5.10
CA ASN A 108 -2.05 11.82 6.36
C ASN A 108 -3.57 11.79 6.19
N ASN A 109 -4.11 12.49 5.22
CA ASN A 109 -5.54 12.72 5.06
C ASN A 109 -6.05 12.24 3.70
N PRO A 110 -7.36 12.01 3.55
CA PRO A 110 -7.93 11.66 2.25
C PRO A 110 -7.61 12.64 1.12
N ARG A 111 -7.45 13.92 1.46
CA ARG A 111 -7.08 14.97 0.49
C ARG A 111 -5.65 14.83 -0.06
N ASP A 112 -4.81 14.06 0.58
CA ASP A 112 -3.44 13.82 0.12
C ASP A 112 -3.37 12.75 -1.00
N SER A 113 -4.50 12.12 -1.32
CA SER A 113 -4.62 11.12 -2.38
C SER A 113 -5.71 11.47 -3.39
N GLN A 114 -5.37 11.32 -4.67
CA GLN A 114 -6.31 11.37 -5.80
C GLN A 114 -6.45 10.00 -6.50
N GLY A 115 -6.12 8.95 -5.80
CA GLY A 115 -6.07 7.57 -6.30
C GLY A 115 -4.87 6.80 -5.77
N CYS A 116 -3.80 7.50 -5.39
CA CYS A 116 -2.60 6.90 -4.81
C CYS A 116 -2.88 6.24 -3.46
N ILE A 117 -2.01 5.31 -3.09
CA ILE A 117 -2.08 4.58 -1.84
C ILE A 117 -1.17 5.27 -0.83
N LEU A 118 -1.76 5.80 0.24
CA LEU A 118 -1.02 6.37 1.36
C LEU A 118 -0.70 5.27 2.38
N VAL A 119 0.47 5.34 2.98
CA VAL A 119 0.93 4.43 4.02
C VAL A 119 1.21 5.17 5.32
N GLY A 120 0.99 4.51 6.45
CA GLY A 120 1.18 5.09 7.76
C GLY A 120 0.63 4.20 8.86
N HIS A 121 0.28 4.81 9.97
CA HIS A 121 -0.43 4.14 11.06
C HIS A 121 -1.80 4.79 11.25
N ASN A 122 -2.85 3.98 11.29
CA ASN A 122 -4.20 4.48 11.57
C ASN A 122 -4.42 4.61 13.08
N PRO A 123 -4.59 5.83 13.60
CA PRO A 123 -4.87 6.03 15.02
C PRO A 123 -6.32 5.66 15.32
N ARG A 124 -6.55 4.41 15.69
CA ARG A 124 -7.88 3.96 16.11
C ARG A 124 -8.26 4.63 17.42
N VAL A 125 -9.37 5.35 17.42
CA VAL A 125 -9.88 6.00 18.62
C VAL A 125 -10.46 4.99 19.58
N ASN A 126 -11.18 3.99 19.05
CA ASN A 126 -11.65 2.81 19.78
C ASN A 126 -12.01 1.69 18.78
N LYS A 127 -12.52 0.55 19.25
CA LYS A 127 -12.87 -0.60 18.41
C LYS A 127 -13.88 -0.29 17.30
N ASN A 128 -14.72 0.73 17.50
CA ASN A 128 -15.82 1.06 16.61
C ASN A 128 -15.59 2.38 15.83
N LEU A 129 -14.54 3.13 16.15
CA LEU A 129 -14.27 4.43 15.55
C LEU A 129 -12.91 4.45 14.88
N ILE A 130 -12.95 4.30 13.57
CA ILE A 130 -11.77 4.36 12.70
C ILE A 130 -11.60 5.82 12.23
N ALA A 131 -10.45 6.41 12.55
CA ALA A 131 -10.14 7.75 12.10
C ALA A 131 -9.84 7.75 10.58
N PRO A 132 -10.37 8.71 9.80
CA PRO A 132 -10.07 8.82 8.37
C PRO A 132 -8.73 9.52 8.14
N ARG A 133 -7.67 9.02 8.75
CA ARG A 133 -6.33 9.60 8.66
C ARG A 133 -5.24 8.60 9.01
N LEU A 134 -4.01 8.95 8.65
CA LEU A 134 -2.80 8.24 9.05
C LEU A 134 -1.87 9.18 9.83
N ILE A 135 -1.07 8.60 10.71
CA ILE A 135 0.07 9.23 11.38
C ILE A 135 1.34 8.44 11.07
N SER A 136 2.50 8.98 11.43
CA SER A 136 3.80 8.33 11.18
C SER A 136 4.01 7.86 9.73
N SER A 137 3.41 8.58 8.80
CA SER A 137 3.33 8.17 7.40
C SER A 137 4.71 8.10 6.75
N ARG A 138 5.56 9.11 6.96
CA ARG A 138 6.91 9.10 6.40
C ARG A 138 7.77 7.96 6.93
N LEU A 139 7.66 7.67 8.23
CA LEU A 139 8.38 6.56 8.86
C LEU A 139 7.97 5.22 8.27
N ARG A 140 6.68 4.99 8.08
CA ARG A 140 6.14 3.75 7.51
C ARG A 140 6.48 3.61 6.03
N PHE A 141 6.45 4.71 5.29
CA PHE A 141 6.90 4.72 3.91
C PHE A 141 8.39 4.34 3.81
N ASN A 142 9.24 4.93 4.63
CA ASN A 142 10.67 4.62 4.63
C ASN A 142 10.93 3.14 4.95
N LEU A 143 10.16 2.55 5.86
CA LEU A 143 10.25 1.13 6.17
C LEU A 143 9.87 0.27 4.96
N LEU A 144 8.75 0.56 4.32
CA LEU A 144 8.30 -0.15 3.12
C LEU A 144 9.31 0.00 1.97
N GLU A 145 9.84 1.21 1.78
CA GLU A 145 10.81 1.51 0.72
C GLU A 145 12.08 0.67 0.85
N LYS A 146 12.52 0.36 2.07
CA LYS A 146 13.68 -0.53 2.29
C LYS A 146 13.46 -1.92 1.70
N TYR A 147 12.27 -2.49 1.88
CA TYR A 147 11.92 -3.80 1.31
C TYR A 147 11.84 -3.75 -0.22
N ILE A 148 11.20 -2.71 -0.75
CA ILE A 148 11.08 -2.54 -2.20
C ILE A 148 12.46 -2.34 -2.83
N ASN A 149 13.28 -1.46 -2.29
CA ASN A 149 14.64 -1.19 -2.79
C ASN A 149 15.49 -2.45 -2.82
N LYS A 150 15.40 -3.26 -1.77
CA LYS A 150 16.17 -4.50 -1.71
C LYS A 150 15.77 -5.50 -2.79
N ALA A 151 14.48 -5.64 -3.04
CA ALA A 151 14.00 -6.47 -4.14
C ALA A 151 14.47 -5.91 -5.50
N MET A 152 14.37 -4.59 -5.70
CA MET A 152 14.84 -3.94 -6.93
C MET A 152 16.33 -4.10 -7.17
N GLU A 153 17.17 -3.98 -6.13
CA GLU A 153 18.62 -4.21 -6.22
C GLU A 153 18.96 -5.64 -6.65
N LYS A 154 18.17 -6.63 -6.22
CA LYS A 154 18.30 -8.02 -6.60
C LYS A 154 17.66 -8.35 -7.95
N LYS A 155 17.07 -7.35 -8.62
CA LYS A 155 16.29 -7.53 -9.87
C LYS A 155 15.12 -8.51 -9.70
N GLU A 156 14.56 -8.61 -8.52
CA GLU A 156 13.37 -9.39 -8.22
C GLU A 156 12.13 -8.56 -8.52
N PRO A 157 11.07 -9.14 -9.09
CA PRO A 157 9.83 -8.43 -9.34
C PRO A 157 9.15 -8.04 -8.03
N VAL A 158 8.50 -6.87 -8.03
CA VAL A 158 7.65 -6.41 -6.91
C VAL A 158 6.24 -6.23 -7.43
N TYR A 159 5.28 -6.84 -6.73
CA TYR A 159 3.85 -6.73 -7.04
C TYR A 159 3.08 -6.20 -5.85
N VAL A 160 2.02 -5.47 -6.15
CA VAL A 160 1.00 -5.08 -5.17
C VAL A 160 -0.29 -5.80 -5.52
N GLU A 161 -0.83 -6.56 -4.57
CA GLU A 161 -2.15 -7.15 -4.64
C GLU A 161 -3.09 -6.34 -3.76
N ILE A 162 -4.18 -5.84 -4.34
CA ILE A 162 -5.22 -5.11 -3.63
C ILE A 162 -6.48 -5.94 -3.60
N ARG A 163 -6.99 -6.18 -2.40
CA ARG A 163 -8.20 -6.95 -2.17
C ARG A 163 -9.07 -6.33 -1.08
N ASN A 164 -10.34 -6.61 -1.14
CA ASN A 164 -11.27 -6.27 -0.07
C ASN A 164 -11.27 -7.40 0.97
N ARG A 165 -11.46 -7.03 2.23
CA ARG A 165 -11.76 -8.00 3.28
C ARG A 165 -13.10 -8.69 2.98
N ASP A 166 -13.13 -9.98 3.18
CA ASP A 166 -14.34 -10.80 3.09
C ASP A 166 -15.36 -10.44 4.19
#